data_6a7c8349b4f3ff558f03a89224b997e3
#
_entry.id   6a7c8349b4f3ff558f03a89224b997e3
#
_cell.length_a   1.000
_cell.length_b   1.000
_cell.length_c   1.000
_cell.angle_alpha   90.00
_cell.angle_beta   90.00
_cell.angle_gamma   90.00
#
_symmetry.space_group_name_H-M   'P 1'
#
loop_
_entity.id
_entity.type
_entity.pdbx_description
1 polymer ?
#
loop_
_entity_poly.entity_id
_entity_poly.type
_entity_poly.pdbx_seq_one_letter_code
_entity_poly.pdbx_strand_id
1 'polypeptide(L)'
;TVTDLTPDAENAPMYHRVGFMLGAQIAEGKFERALAFCGTGMGIHIAASKCPHVHAAVCESVPAARRCAAANNANLLAMGAFYVAPRTAMAMADAFLESSLGSGYEAWDGFYEYHRIGYDECETFDYEAYKANGFEVVNPGFAVLAEQPKGLAY
;
A
#
# COMPACT_ATOMS: atom_id res chain seq x y z
N THR A 1 9.63 -17.12 0.79
CA THR A 1 8.78 -18.01 1.60
C THR A 1 7.44 -17.33 1.82
N VAL A 2 6.34 -18.07 1.69
CA VAL A 2 4.99 -17.59 1.98
C VAL A 2 4.52 -18.22 3.30
N THR A 3 3.91 -17.42 4.15
CA THR A 3 3.27 -17.86 5.40
C THR A 3 1.77 -17.56 5.29
N ASP A 4 0.93 -18.58 5.43
CA ASP A 4 -0.52 -18.42 5.56
C ASP A 4 -0.85 -18.19 7.04
N LEU A 5 -1.47 -17.05 7.36
CA LEU A 5 -1.88 -16.69 8.71
C LEU A 5 -3.29 -17.19 9.07
N THR A 6 -4.02 -17.72 8.09
CA THR A 6 -5.39 -18.24 8.26
C THR A 6 -5.55 -19.61 7.60
N PRO A 7 -4.66 -20.59 7.91
CA PRO A 7 -4.65 -21.88 7.22
C PRO A 7 -5.92 -22.71 7.47
N ASP A 8 -6.64 -22.44 8.56
CA ASP A 8 -7.94 -23.03 8.85
C ASP A 8 -9.06 -22.07 8.47
N ALA A 9 -9.54 -22.22 7.22
CA ALA A 9 -10.58 -21.37 6.67
C ALA A 9 -11.93 -21.48 7.40
N GLU A 10 -12.24 -22.63 8.02
CA GLU A 10 -13.51 -22.87 8.72
C GLU A 10 -13.55 -22.13 10.07
N ASN A 11 -12.39 -21.96 10.71
CA ASN A 11 -12.26 -21.28 11.99
C ASN A 11 -11.50 -19.94 11.86
N ALA A 12 -11.40 -19.40 10.66
CA ALA A 12 -10.71 -18.13 10.43
C ALA A 12 -11.37 -16.99 11.23
N PRO A 13 -10.61 -16.14 11.90
CA PRO A 13 -11.15 -14.97 12.58
C PRO A 13 -11.88 -14.04 11.62
N MET A 14 -12.75 -13.18 12.14
CA MET A 14 -13.40 -12.14 11.34
C MET A 14 -12.33 -11.23 10.67
N TYR A 15 -12.63 -10.75 9.47
CA TYR A 15 -11.70 -10.00 8.60
C TYR A 15 -10.91 -8.89 9.32
N HIS A 16 -11.55 -8.14 10.23
CA HIS A 16 -10.86 -7.07 10.94
C HIS A 16 -9.82 -7.60 11.95
N ARG A 17 -10.09 -8.75 12.58
CA ARG A 17 -9.12 -9.40 13.47
C ARG A 17 -7.93 -9.95 12.70
N VAL A 18 -8.18 -10.51 11.51
CA VAL A 18 -7.10 -10.90 10.59
C VAL A 18 -6.28 -9.68 10.18
N GLY A 19 -6.94 -8.55 9.90
CA GLY A 19 -6.28 -7.28 9.59
C GLY A 19 -5.38 -6.80 10.73
N PHE A 20 -5.85 -6.81 11.98
CA PHE A 20 -5.02 -6.44 13.14
C PHE A 20 -3.83 -7.38 13.33
N MET A 21 -4.06 -8.69 13.22
CA MET A 21 -3.00 -9.70 13.34
C MET A 21 -1.93 -9.50 12.25
N LEU A 22 -2.34 -9.27 11.01
CA LEU A 22 -1.45 -9.05 9.88
C LEU A 22 -0.68 -7.74 10.03
N GLY A 23 -1.39 -6.65 10.35
CA GLY A 23 -0.78 -5.34 10.53
C GLY A 23 0.25 -5.34 11.65
N ALA A 24 -0.03 -5.99 12.78
CA ALA A 24 0.93 -6.13 13.86
C ALA A 24 2.22 -6.86 13.43
N GLN A 25 2.10 -7.89 12.60
CA GLN A 25 3.29 -8.63 12.14
C GLN A 25 4.12 -7.84 11.12
N ILE A 26 3.49 -6.99 10.30
CA ILE A 26 4.21 -6.03 9.46
C ILE A 26 4.91 -4.99 10.34
N ALA A 27 4.20 -4.40 11.30
CA ALA A 27 4.75 -3.39 12.21
C ALA A 27 5.97 -3.89 13.00
N GLU A 28 5.97 -5.18 13.38
CA GLU A 28 7.09 -5.84 14.05
C GLU A 28 8.21 -6.32 13.10
N GLY A 29 8.09 -6.01 11.81
CA GLY A 29 9.10 -6.37 10.79
C GLY A 29 9.18 -7.87 10.49
N LYS A 30 8.17 -8.68 10.85
CA LYS A 30 8.16 -10.12 10.56
C LYS A 30 7.92 -10.41 9.09
N PHE A 31 7.17 -9.55 8.42
CA PHE A 31 6.90 -9.63 6.99
C PHE A 31 7.18 -8.29 6.34
N GLU A 32 7.90 -8.34 5.24
CA GLU A 32 8.16 -7.18 4.40
C GLU A 32 6.92 -6.81 3.57
N ARG A 33 6.19 -7.82 3.10
CA ARG A 33 4.99 -7.65 2.28
C ARG A 33 3.91 -8.64 2.63
N ALA A 34 2.66 -8.22 2.42
CA ALA A 34 1.51 -9.06 2.69
C ALA A 34 0.42 -8.94 1.62
N LEU A 35 -0.32 -10.03 1.45
CA LEU A 35 -1.56 -10.10 0.66
C LEU A 35 -2.71 -10.37 1.62
N ALA A 36 -3.79 -9.61 1.51
CA ALA A 36 -4.96 -9.74 2.37
C ALA A 36 -6.26 -9.84 1.56
N PHE A 37 -7.14 -10.71 1.99
CA PHE A 37 -8.41 -10.95 1.31
C PHE A 37 -9.58 -10.83 2.28
N CYS A 38 -10.65 -10.17 1.84
CA CYS A 38 -11.96 -10.28 2.45
C CYS A 38 -13.03 -10.08 1.38
N GLY A 39 -14.29 -9.92 1.72
CA GLY A 39 -15.35 -9.73 0.71
C GLY A 39 -15.07 -8.58 -0.25
N THR A 40 -14.71 -7.41 0.27
CA THR A 40 -14.46 -6.19 -0.51
C THR A 40 -12.98 -5.73 -0.54
N GLY A 41 -12.12 -6.31 0.27
CA GLY A 41 -10.76 -5.80 0.51
C GLY A 41 -10.70 -4.59 1.46
N MET A 42 -11.79 -3.83 1.56
CA MET A 42 -11.82 -2.55 2.27
C MET A 42 -11.70 -2.70 3.80
N GLY A 43 -12.46 -3.61 4.39
CA GLY A 43 -12.49 -3.76 5.84
C GLY A 43 -11.18 -4.29 6.42
N ILE A 44 -10.55 -5.24 5.75
CA ILE A 44 -9.24 -5.77 6.18
C ILE A 44 -8.12 -4.72 6.00
N HIS A 45 -8.18 -3.91 4.94
CA HIS A 45 -7.32 -2.76 4.71
C HIS A 45 -7.40 -1.76 5.88
N ILE A 46 -8.62 -1.30 6.23
CA ILE A 46 -8.83 -0.35 7.33
C ILE A 46 -8.28 -0.89 8.64
N ALA A 47 -8.51 -2.17 8.91
CA ALA A 47 -8.05 -2.80 10.14
C ALA A 47 -6.52 -2.89 10.22
N ALA A 48 -5.88 -3.36 9.16
CA ALA A 48 -4.42 -3.48 9.11
C ALA A 48 -3.73 -2.10 9.21
N SER A 49 -4.30 -1.07 8.57
CA SER A 49 -3.79 0.32 8.61
C SER A 49 -3.87 0.98 10.00
N LYS A 50 -4.42 0.30 11.02
CA LYS A 50 -4.35 0.80 12.41
C LYS A 50 -3.01 0.52 13.07
N CYS A 51 -2.18 -0.32 12.50
CA CYS A 51 -0.84 -0.59 12.97
C CYS A 51 0.17 0.36 12.32
N PRO A 52 1.21 0.80 13.04
CA PRO A 52 2.24 1.64 12.48
C PRO A 52 3.00 0.91 11.35
N HIS A 53 3.59 1.66 10.44
CA HIS A 53 4.38 1.14 9.32
C HIS A 53 3.59 0.28 8.33
N VAL A 54 2.26 0.29 8.38
CA VAL A 54 1.39 -0.42 7.44
C VAL A 54 0.87 0.55 6.39
N HIS A 55 1.41 0.42 5.18
CA HIS A 55 0.96 1.13 3.98
C HIS A 55 0.12 0.18 3.14
N ALA A 56 -1.16 0.10 3.47
CA ALA A 56 -2.08 -0.80 2.80
C ALA A 56 -2.75 -0.12 1.59
N ALA A 57 -2.99 -0.90 0.55
CA ALA A 57 -3.76 -0.46 -0.62
C ALA A 57 -4.85 -1.48 -0.97
N VAL A 58 -6.05 -0.99 -1.25
CA VAL A 58 -7.11 -1.80 -1.87
C VAL A 58 -7.02 -1.65 -3.38
N CYS A 59 -6.83 -2.76 -4.09
CA CYS A 59 -6.73 -2.73 -5.55
C CYS A 59 -7.68 -3.75 -6.18
N GLU A 60 -8.13 -3.42 -7.39
CA GLU A 60 -9.05 -4.26 -8.19
C GLU A 60 -8.51 -4.54 -9.60
N SER A 61 -7.29 -4.11 -9.89
CA SER A 61 -6.65 -4.33 -11.17
C SER A 61 -5.14 -4.50 -11.08
N VAL A 62 -4.55 -5.19 -12.04
CA VAL A 62 -3.10 -5.40 -12.12
C VAL A 62 -2.32 -4.08 -12.18
N PRO A 63 -2.72 -3.07 -12.98
CA PRO A 63 -2.04 -1.78 -12.97
C PRO A 63 -2.08 -1.07 -11.62
N ALA A 64 -3.22 -1.14 -10.89
CA ALA A 64 -3.35 -0.55 -9.56
C ALA A 64 -2.45 -1.27 -8.54
N ALA A 65 -2.40 -2.60 -8.57
CA ALA A 65 -1.56 -3.41 -7.70
C ALA A 65 -0.06 -3.13 -7.92
N ARG A 66 0.37 -2.95 -9.18
CA ARG A 66 1.73 -2.51 -9.50
C ARG A 66 2.01 -1.12 -8.97
N ARG A 67 1.09 -0.18 -9.23
CA ARG A 67 1.29 1.23 -8.91
C ARG A 67 1.28 1.50 -7.41
N CYS A 68 0.50 0.79 -6.62
CA CYS A 68 0.51 1.01 -5.17
C CYS A 68 1.87 0.70 -4.53
N ALA A 69 2.61 -0.29 -5.05
CA ALA A 69 4.00 -0.53 -4.64
C ALA A 69 4.96 0.51 -5.25
N ALA A 70 4.82 0.78 -6.55
CA ALA A 70 5.77 1.63 -7.27
C ALA A 70 5.69 3.13 -6.93
N ALA A 71 4.50 3.63 -6.58
CA ALA A 71 4.29 5.05 -6.26
C ALA A 71 4.07 5.32 -4.77
N ASN A 72 3.49 4.39 -4.02
CA ASN A 72 3.12 4.62 -2.63
C ASN A 72 3.91 3.74 -1.64
N ASN A 73 4.84 2.93 -2.15
CA ASN A 73 5.60 1.97 -1.35
C ASN A 73 4.70 1.08 -0.46
N ALA A 74 3.51 0.72 -0.98
CA ALA A 74 2.59 -0.11 -0.23
C ALA A 74 3.23 -1.47 0.12
N ASN A 75 3.07 -1.89 1.36
CA ASN A 75 3.57 -3.17 1.86
C ASN A 75 2.45 -4.19 2.12
N LEU A 76 1.19 -3.77 1.98
CA LEU A 76 0.03 -4.65 2.05
C LEU A 76 -0.90 -4.40 0.86
N LEU A 77 -1.15 -5.44 0.06
CA LEU A 77 -2.16 -5.44 -0.99
C LEU A 77 -3.43 -6.14 -0.49
N ALA A 78 -4.52 -5.40 -0.36
CA ALA A 78 -5.83 -5.92 -0.01
C ALA A 78 -6.69 -6.10 -1.27
N MET A 79 -7.35 -7.24 -1.39
CA MET A 79 -8.18 -7.60 -2.53
C MET A 79 -9.56 -8.07 -2.07
N GLY A 80 -10.59 -7.68 -2.84
CA GLY A 80 -11.97 -8.06 -2.60
C GLY A 80 -12.38 -9.30 -3.39
N ALA A 81 -12.70 -10.40 -2.69
CA ALA A 81 -13.13 -11.63 -3.35
C ALA A 81 -14.45 -11.50 -4.13
N PHE A 82 -15.25 -10.46 -3.82
CA PHE A 82 -16.48 -10.17 -4.58
C PHE A 82 -16.23 -9.49 -5.92
N TYR A 83 -15.05 -8.88 -6.10
CA TYR A 83 -14.74 -8.03 -7.26
C TYR A 83 -13.63 -8.60 -8.13
N VAL A 84 -12.69 -9.33 -7.52
CA VAL A 84 -11.48 -9.80 -8.18
C VAL A 84 -11.52 -11.32 -8.37
N ALA A 85 -11.54 -11.75 -9.64
CA ALA A 85 -11.48 -13.17 -9.97
C ALA A 85 -10.12 -13.76 -9.57
N PRO A 86 -10.03 -15.07 -9.21
CA PRO A 86 -8.80 -15.70 -8.73
C PRO A 86 -7.59 -15.51 -9.65
N ARG A 87 -7.79 -15.66 -10.97
CA ARG A 87 -6.69 -15.45 -11.94
C ARG A 87 -6.19 -14.00 -11.97
N THR A 88 -7.09 -13.04 -11.82
CA THR A 88 -6.73 -11.61 -11.72
C THR A 88 -6.01 -11.35 -10.42
N ALA A 89 -6.47 -11.92 -9.30
CA ALA A 89 -5.81 -11.78 -8.00
C ALA A 89 -4.37 -12.31 -8.02
N MET A 90 -4.12 -13.44 -8.68
CA MET A 90 -2.75 -13.96 -8.87
C MET A 90 -1.88 -12.98 -9.65
N ALA A 91 -2.36 -12.47 -10.79
CA ALA A 91 -1.62 -11.49 -11.59
C ALA A 91 -1.38 -10.16 -10.84
N MET A 92 -2.32 -9.75 -9.98
CA MET A 92 -2.17 -8.59 -9.10
C MET A 92 -1.11 -8.85 -8.03
N ALA A 93 -1.11 -10.03 -7.42
CA ALA A 93 -0.11 -10.43 -6.44
C ALA A 93 1.30 -10.43 -7.05
N ASP A 94 1.47 -11.02 -8.22
CA ASP A 94 2.75 -11.02 -8.94
C ASP A 94 3.20 -9.57 -9.22
N ALA A 95 2.33 -8.73 -9.79
CA ALA A 95 2.64 -7.35 -10.11
C ALA A 95 3.02 -6.51 -8.87
N PHE A 96 2.37 -6.76 -7.73
CA PHE A 96 2.68 -6.12 -6.45
C PHE A 96 4.02 -6.58 -5.88
N LEU A 97 4.26 -7.90 -5.86
CA LEU A 97 5.46 -8.49 -5.27
C LEU A 97 6.73 -8.22 -6.08
N GLU A 98 6.60 -8.10 -7.40
CA GLU A 98 7.71 -7.79 -8.31
C GLU A 98 8.05 -6.30 -8.38
N SER A 99 7.20 -5.41 -7.82
CA SER A 99 7.40 -3.98 -7.87
C SER A 99 8.00 -3.44 -6.57
N SER A 100 8.81 -2.40 -6.69
CA SER A 100 9.34 -1.60 -5.58
C SER A 100 9.14 -0.12 -5.88
N LEU A 101 9.33 0.75 -4.91
CA LEU A 101 9.21 2.19 -5.10
C LEU A 101 10.07 2.65 -6.30
N GLY A 102 9.45 3.32 -7.26
CA GLY A 102 10.06 3.79 -8.49
C GLY A 102 10.00 2.81 -9.67
N SER A 103 9.66 1.53 -9.46
CA SER A 103 9.63 0.51 -10.54
C SER A 103 8.73 0.91 -11.70
N GLY A 104 9.28 0.84 -12.93
CA GLY A 104 8.57 1.15 -14.17
C GLY A 104 8.45 2.65 -14.48
N TYR A 105 9.08 3.50 -13.68
CA TYR A 105 9.09 4.96 -13.86
C TYR A 105 10.50 5.54 -13.97
N GLU A 106 11.47 4.73 -14.37
CA GLU A 106 12.89 5.08 -14.46
C GLU A 106 13.14 6.20 -15.49
N ALA A 107 12.26 6.33 -16.47
CA ALA A 107 12.32 7.40 -17.47
C ALA A 107 11.76 8.75 -16.97
N TRP A 108 11.11 8.77 -15.82
CA TRP A 108 10.59 10.01 -15.22
C TRP A 108 11.57 10.50 -14.14
N ASP A 109 12.39 11.47 -14.53
CA ASP A 109 13.36 12.09 -13.62
C ASP A 109 12.64 12.69 -12.40
N GLY A 110 13.12 12.33 -11.20
CA GLY A 110 12.53 12.76 -9.93
C GLY A 110 11.30 11.98 -9.44
N PHE A 111 10.78 10.98 -10.19
CA PHE A 111 9.63 10.17 -9.74
C PHE A 111 9.89 9.49 -8.40
N TYR A 112 11.02 8.82 -8.26
CA TYR A 112 11.40 8.12 -7.05
C TYR A 112 11.48 9.09 -5.86
N GLU A 113 12.20 10.18 -6.00
CA GLU A 113 12.41 11.16 -4.92
C GLU A 113 11.10 11.80 -4.47
N TYR A 114 10.24 12.17 -5.42
CA TYR A 114 8.93 12.73 -5.12
C TYR A 114 8.07 11.77 -4.28
N HIS A 115 7.98 10.51 -4.68
CA HIS A 115 7.15 9.54 -3.99
C HIS A 115 7.77 9.06 -2.67
N ARG A 116 9.12 9.03 -2.59
CA ARG A 116 9.83 8.75 -1.36
C ARG A 116 9.55 9.81 -0.28
N ILE A 117 9.55 11.09 -0.65
CA ILE A 117 9.22 12.17 0.27
C ILE A 117 7.79 12.02 0.81
N GLY A 118 6.81 11.78 -0.08
CA GLY A 118 5.44 11.56 0.36
C GLY A 118 5.28 10.33 1.27
N TYR A 119 6.02 9.26 1.00
CA TYR A 119 6.08 8.09 1.87
C TYR A 119 6.66 8.43 3.25
N ASP A 120 7.81 9.11 3.30
CA ASP A 120 8.49 9.49 4.54
C ASP A 120 7.61 10.43 5.40
N GLU A 121 6.91 11.38 4.77
CA GLU A 121 5.95 12.26 5.46
C GLU A 121 4.76 11.48 6.03
N CYS A 122 4.23 10.48 5.32
CA CYS A 122 3.18 9.61 5.84
C CYS A 122 3.66 8.76 7.03
N GLU A 123 4.90 8.26 7.00
CA GLU A 123 5.49 7.49 8.09
C GLU A 123 5.71 8.30 9.36
N THR A 124 6.05 9.56 9.21
CA THR A 124 6.38 10.45 10.32
C THR A 124 5.24 11.38 10.73
N PHE A 125 4.06 11.22 10.12
CA PHE A 125 2.91 12.09 10.38
C PHE A 125 2.46 12.01 11.84
N ASP A 126 2.49 13.16 12.51
CA ASP A 126 1.97 13.35 13.87
C ASP A 126 0.74 14.27 13.85
N TYR A 127 -0.42 13.71 14.15
CA TYR A 127 -1.68 14.43 14.15
C TYR A 127 -1.71 15.56 15.18
N GLU A 128 -1.13 15.38 16.38
CA GLU A 128 -1.17 16.40 17.42
C GLU A 128 -0.23 17.57 17.06
N ALA A 129 0.91 17.29 16.47
CA ALA A 129 1.80 18.32 15.93
C ALA A 129 1.13 19.08 14.78
N TYR A 130 0.47 18.40 13.86
CA TYR A 130 -0.26 18.99 12.74
C TYR A 130 -1.41 19.89 13.22
N LYS A 131 -2.17 19.43 14.22
CA LYS A 131 -3.22 20.23 14.87
C LYS A 131 -2.66 21.45 15.59
N ALA A 132 -1.56 21.30 16.33
CA ALA A 132 -0.91 22.41 17.04
C ALA A 132 -0.41 23.50 16.08
N ASN A 133 -0.04 23.11 14.85
CA ASN A 133 0.35 24.03 13.76
C ASN A 133 -0.87 24.62 12.99
N GLY A 134 -2.10 24.46 13.51
CA GLY A 134 -3.31 25.02 12.90
C GLY A 134 -3.72 24.33 11.60
N PHE A 135 -3.31 23.07 11.38
CA PHE A 135 -3.54 22.29 10.15
C PHE A 135 -2.92 22.95 8.92
N GLU A 136 -1.85 23.71 9.11
CA GLU A 136 -1.16 24.34 7.99
C GLU A 136 -0.37 23.30 7.18
N VAL A 137 -0.67 23.23 5.88
CA VAL A 137 0.07 22.39 4.94
C VAL A 137 1.28 23.20 4.46
N VAL A 138 2.46 22.83 4.93
CA VAL A 138 3.71 23.40 4.42
C VAL A 138 4.04 22.67 3.12
N ASN A 139 3.89 23.35 2.00
CA ASN A 139 4.35 22.83 0.72
C ASN A 139 5.88 23.05 0.61
N PRO A 140 6.71 22.01 0.62
CA PRO A 140 8.16 22.16 0.56
C PRO A 140 8.69 22.68 -0.79
N GLY A 141 7.79 23.14 -1.68
CA GLY A 141 8.20 23.79 -2.92
C GLY A 141 8.85 22.81 -3.91
N PHE A 142 8.12 21.79 -4.31
CA PHE A 142 8.62 20.85 -5.33
C PHE A 142 8.70 21.49 -6.70
N ALA A 143 9.87 22.01 -7.05
CA ALA A 143 10.23 22.29 -8.43
C ALA A 143 10.26 21.01 -9.30
N VAL A 144 10.24 19.85 -8.68
CA VAL A 144 10.41 18.52 -9.31
C VAL A 144 9.19 18.08 -10.14
N LEU A 145 8.02 18.71 -9.97
CA LEU A 145 6.82 18.37 -10.76
C LEU A 145 6.73 19.07 -12.11
N ALA A 146 7.70 19.89 -12.45
CA ALA A 146 7.58 20.80 -13.56
C ALA A 146 7.47 20.13 -14.94
N GLU A 147 7.95 18.90 -15.10
CA GLU A 147 7.89 18.23 -16.40
C GLU A 147 7.61 16.73 -16.30
N GLN A 148 6.34 16.37 -16.19
CA GLN A 148 5.95 15.01 -16.54
C GLN A 148 6.35 14.74 -18.00
N PRO A 149 7.01 13.61 -18.30
CA PRO A 149 7.27 13.24 -19.69
C PRO A 149 5.95 13.21 -20.47
N LYS A 150 5.86 14.02 -21.53
CA LYS A 150 4.69 14.04 -22.39
C LYS A 150 4.51 12.65 -22.99
N GLY A 151 3.47 11.95 -22.61
CA GLY A 151 3.15 10.62 -23.16
C GLY A 151 2.98 9.49 -22.16
N LEU A 152 3.17 9.71 -20.85
CA LEU A 152 2.68 8.75 -19.85
C LEU A 152 1.18 8.95 -19.69
N ALA A 153 0.40 8.18 -20.46
CA ALA A 153 -1.02 8.04 -20.21
C ALA A 153 -1.21 7.33 -18.85
N TYR A 154 -2.02 7.95 -17.99
CA TYR A 154 -2.51 7.33 -16.76
C TYR A 154 -3.45 6.19 -17.08
#